data_6d23a0c86dabaa406380a158b45f9b61
#
_entry.id   6d23a0c86dabaa406380a158b45f9b61
#
_cell.length_a   1.000
_cell.length_b   1.000
_cell.length_c   1.000
_cell.angle_alpha   90.00
_cell.angle_beta   90.00
_cell.angle_gamma   90.00
#
_symmetry.space_group_name_H-M   'P 1'
#
loop_
_entity.id
_entity.type
_entity.pdbx_description
1 polymer ?
#
loop_
_entity_poly.entity_id
_entity_poly.type
_entity_poly.pdbx_seq_one_letter_code
_entity_poly.pdbx_strand_id
1 'polypeptide(L)'
;MSVPDPNRHIDAAFIDVEEGTDRPPRVLTECEVVNLGGGKRVRFIDTPHTPHGWDAGVLYEESTRTLMCGDLFTQLGNDRALTDGDVVGPAIAAEDMFKYSCLNPSMGATIRSLSNLSPHTLALMYGPSFTGDGAAALRALADDYDRRVSSEVSKVLRSVAAGVIWSMSACGTKRTL
;
A
#
# COMPACT_ATOMS: atom_id res chain seq x y z
N MET A 1 24.46 2.22 -18.31
CA MET A 1 24.61 2.74 -16.95
C MET A 1 23.33 3.47 -16.66
N SER A 2 22.39 2.88 -15.91
CA SER A 2 21.18 3.56 -15.46
C SER A 2 21.56 4.52 -14.34
N VAL A 3 21.08 5.75 -14.44
CA VAL A 3 21.22 6.75 -13.37
C VAL A 3 20.51 6.18 -12.15
N PRO A 4 21.13 6.14 -10.96
CA PRO A 4 20.45 5.72 -9.75
C PRO A 4 19.25 6.64 -9.48
N ASP A 5 18.11 6.07 -9.15
CA ASP A 5 16.93 6.83 -8.78
C ASP A 5 17.26 7.66 -7.52
N PRO A 6 17.20 9.00 -7.58
CA PRO A 6 17.54 9.85 -6.44
C PRO A 6 16.60 9.66 -5.24
N ASN A 7 15.41 9.09 -5.45
CA ASN A 7 14.43 8.87 -4.38
C ASN A 7 14.79 7.68 -3.48
N ARG A 8 15.57 6.72 -3.96
CA ARG A 8 16.00 5.55 -3.17
C ARG A 8 16.96 5.85 -2.02
N HIS A 9 17.57 7.03 -2.03
CA HIS A 9 18.41 7.47 -0.92
C HIS A 9 17.64 8.17 0.20
N ILE A 10 16.38 8.54 -0.04
CA ILE A 10 15.57 9.29 0.93
C ILE A 10 15.22 8.41 2.13
N ASP A 11 14.86 7.14 1.89
CA ASP A 11 14.49 6.22 2.98
C ASP A 11 15.67 5.91 3.92
N ALA A 12 16.86 5.69 3.37
CA ALA A 12 18.06 5.48 4.16
C ALA A 12 18.44 6.71 5.01
N ALA A 13 18.20 7.93 4.47
CA ALA A 13 18.47 9.17 5.17
C ALA A 13 17.41 9.50 6.24
N PHE A 14 16.16 9.06 6.05
CA PHE A 14 15.07 9.33 7.00
C PHE A 14 15.07 8.39 8.21
N ILE A 15 15.53 7.14 8.04
CA ILE A 15 15.48 6.11 9.10
C ILE A 15 16.83 5.96 9.81
N ASP A 16 17.85 6.69 9.37
CA ASP A 16 19.21 6.63 9.93
C ASP A 16 19.75 5.19 10.07
N VAL A 17 19.54 4.41 9.00
CA VAL A 17 19.91 2.99 8.95
C VAL A 17 21.42 2.80 9.11
N GLU A 18 22.23 3.82 8.76
CA GLU A 18 23.69 3.76 8.85
C GLU A 18 24.17 3.71 10.30
N GLU A 19 23.51 4.41 11.23
CA GLU A 19 23.86 4.37 12.66
C GLU A 19 23.41 3.07 13.36
N GLY A 20 22.42 2.37 12.79
CA GLY A 20 21.84 1.13 13.34
C GLY A 20 22.48 -0.15 12.83
N THR A 21 23.46 -0.10 11.91
CA THR A 21 24.00 -1.29 11.25
C THR A 21 25.53 -1.34 11.25
N ASP A 22 26.10 -2.53 11.44
CA ASP A 22 27.55 -2.78 11.33
C ASP A 22 28.06 -2.72 9.88
N ARG A 23 27.18 -2.55 8.91
CA ARG A 23 27.50 -2.57 7.48
C ARG A 23 26.73 -1.48 6.75
N PRO A 24 27.35 -0.84 5.74
CA PRO A 24 26.62 0.12 4.91
C PRO A 24 25.38 -0.52 4.29
N PRO A 25 24.23 0.18 4.28
CA PRO A 25 23.03 -0.30 3.63
C PRO A 25 23.27 -0.49 2.13
N ARG A 26 22.72 -1.56 1.56
CA ARG A 26 22.76 -1.80 0.13
C ARG A 26 21.41 -1.47 -0.50
N VAL A 27 21.41 -0.53 -1.42
CA VAL A 27 20.23 -0.21 -2.21
C VAL A 27 19.86 -1.40 -3.10
N LEU A 28 18.62 -1.86 -3.02
CA LEU A 28 18.08 -2.88 -3.91
C LEU A 28 17.42 -2.20 -5.12
N THR A 29 17.56 -2.82 -6.29
CA THR A 29 16.79 -2.40 -7.47
C THR A 29 15.43 -3.07 -7.48
N GLU A 30 14.48 -2.46 -8.19
CA GLU A 30 13.14 -3.03 -8.33
C GLU A 30 13.21 -4.49 -8.81
N CYS A 31 12.43 -5.35 -8.19
CA CYS A 31 12.41 -6.81 -8.44
C CYS A 31 13.77 -7.52 -8.25
N GLU A 32 14.75 -6.89 -7.61
CA GLU A 32 16.01 -7.54 -7.32
C GLU A 32 15.81 -8.74 -6.40
N VAL A 33 16.48 -9.84 -6.74
CA VAL A 33 16.45 -11.06 -5.95
C VAL A 33 17.71 -11.17 -5.11
N VAL A 34 17.53 -11.21 -3.79
CA VAL A 34 18.61 -11.44 -2.83
C VAL A 34 18.61 -12.91 -2.42
N ASN A 35 19.74 -13.58 -2.61
CA ASN A 35 19.93 -14.95 -2.15
C ASN A 35 20.41 -14.93 -0.68
N LEU A 36 19.60 -15.48 0.20
CA LEU A 36 19.90 -15.55 1.64
C LEU A 36 20.65 -16.85 2.05
N GLY A 37 20.95 -17.71 1.08
CA GLY A 37 21.51 -19.05 1.34
C GLY A 37 20.42 -20.07 1.69
N GLY A 38 20.82 -21.35 1.78
CA GLY A 38 19.89 -22.43 2.10
C GLY A 38 18.69 -22.58 1.16
N GLY A 39 18.79 -22.11 -0.09
CA GLY A 39 17.69 -22.13 -1.05
C GLY A 39 16.67 -21.00 -0.87
N LYS A 40 16.88 -20.10 0.09
CA LYS A 40 16.00 -18.96 0.36
C LYS A 40 16.33 -17.78 -0.54
N ARG A 41 15.32 -17.26 -1.22
CA ARG A 41 15.42 -16.14 -2.14
C ARG A 41 14.32 -15.13 -1.85
N VAL A 42 14.72 -13.87 -1.66
CA VAL A 42 13.80 -12.77 -1.38
C VAL A 42 13.86 -11.78 -2.52
N ARG A 43 12.70 -11.37 -2.99
CA ARG A 43 12.53 -10.34 -4.01
C ARG A 43 11.98 -9.09 -3.35
N PHE A 44 12.63 -7.96 -3.61
CA PHE A 44 12.09 -6.65 -3.26
C PHE A 44 11.17 -6.15 -4.38
N ILE A 45 10.03 -5.59 -4.00
CA ILE A 45 9.01 -5.09 -4.93
C ILE A 45 8.60 -3.71 -4.47
N ASP A 46 8.81 -2.72 -5.33
CA ASP A 46 8.38 -1.36 -5.07
C ASP A 46 6.85 -1.26 -5.05
N THR A 47 6.30 -0.60 -4.04
CA THR A 47 4.88 -0.29 -3.92
C THR A 47 4.71 1.20 -3.62
N PRO A 48 5.15 2.09 -4.54
CA PRO A 48 5.20 3.52 -4.26
C PRO A 48 3.83 4.05 -3.85
N HIS A 49 3.84 4.83 -2.78
CA HIS A 49 2.63 5.42 -2.18
C HIS A 49 1.56 4.40 -1.75
N THR A 50 1.98 3.16 -1.41
CA THR A 50 1.03 2.11 -0.99
C THR A 50 1.60 1.31 0.18
N PRO A 51 0.93 1.33 1.38
CA PRO A 51 -0.30 2.08 1.71
C PRO A 51 -0.07 3.56 2.04
N HIS A 52 1.15 3.99 2.33
CA HIS A 52 1.49 5.35 2.75
C HIS A 52 1.89 6.26 1.58
N GLY A 53 1.91 7.59 1.80
CA GLY A 53 2.14 8.60 0.77
C GLY A 53 3.62 8.83 0.40
N TRP A 54 4.51 7.89 0.69
CA TRP A 54 5.95 7.94 0.39
C TRP A 54 6.44 6.67 -0.29
N ASP A 55 7.75 6.55 -0.51
CA ASP A 55 8.33 5.33 -1.03
C ASP A 55 8.05 4.16 -0.08
N ALA A 56 7.57 3.09 -0.65
CA ALA A 56 7.25 1.87 0.07
C ALA A 56 7.61 0.65 -0.78
N GLY A 57 7.83 -0.47 -0.13
CA GLY A 57 8.10 -1.73 -0.79
C GLY A 57 7.72 -2.92 0.08
N VAL A 58 7.56 -4.05 -0.56
CA VAL A 58 7.29 -5.33 0.09
C VAL A 58 8.36 -6.35 -0.28
N LEU A 59 8.54 -7.36 0.57
CA LEU A 59 9.43 -8.47 0.29
C LEU A 59 8.61 -9.72 -0.01
N TYR A 60 9.06 -10.47 -1.03
CA TYR A 60 8.46 -11.75 -1.38
C TYR A 60 9.49 -12.87 -1.28
N GLU A 61 9.28 -13.82 -0.36
CA GLU A 61 10.11 -15.02 -0.25
C GLU A 61 9.58 -16.09 -1.21
N GLU A 62 10.40 -16.45 -2.20
CA GLU A 62 9.97 -17.24 -3.35
C GLU A 62 9.74 -18.71 -3.01
N SER A 63 10.52 -19.33 -2.09
CA SER A 63 10.46 -20.77 -1.82
C SER A 63 9.19 -21.18 -1.08
N THR A 64 8.70 -20.35 -0.17
CA THR A 64 7.45 -20.56 0.58
C THR A 64 6.28 -19.75 0.03
N ARG A 65 6.52 -18.91 -0.97
CA ARG A 65 5.54 -17.99 -1.52
C ARG A 65 4.93 -17.10 -0.44
N THR A 66 5.79 -16.52 0.39
CA THR A 66 5.40 -15.63 1.47
C THR A 66 5.60 -14.18 1.06
N LEU A 67 4.53 -13.41 1.05
CA LEU A 67 4.56 -11.96 0.88
C LEU A 67 4.59 -11.29 2.27
N MET A 68 5.63 -10.51 2.54
CA MET A 68 5.72 -9.67 3.72
C MET A 68 5.02 -8.35 3.42
N CYS A 69 3.80 -8.20 3.95
CA CYS A 69 2.85 -7.19 3.51
C CYS A 69 3.07 -5.79 4.10
N GLY A 70 4.01 -5.65 5.08
CA GLY A 70 4.12 -4.39 5.82
C GLY A 70 2.77 -4.02 6.46
N ASP A 71 2.31 -2.81 6.22
CA ASP A 71 1.06 -2.29 6.77
C ASP A 71 -0.19 -2.69 5.96
N LEU A 72 -0.03 -3.35 4.79
CA LEU A 72 -1.19 -3.90 4.08
C LEU A 72 -1.86 -4.97 4.93
N PHE A 73 -3.18 -4.99 4.92
CA PHE A 73 -4.02 -5.86 5.74
C PHE A 73 -3.92 -5.61 7.25
N THR A 74 -3.45 -4.43 7.69
CA THR A 74 -3.48 -4.05 9.11
C THR A 74 -4.85 -4.30 9.70
N GLN A 75 -4.90 -5.01 10.82
CA GLN A 75 -6.13 -5.30 11.55
C GLN A 75 -5.89 -5.27 13.05
N LEU A 76 -6.97 -5.07 13.78
CA LEU A 76 -6.97 -5.04 15.23
C LEU A 76 -7.44 -6.39 15.78
N GLY A 77 -6.94 -6.72 16.94
CA GLY A 77 -7.35 -7.92 17.67
C GLY A 77 -6.17 -8.56 18.38
N ASN A 78 -6.48 -9.54 19.18
CA ASN A 78 -5.50 -10.38 19.88
C ASN A 78 -5.75 -11.84 19.51
N ASP A 79 -5.78 -12.10 18.21
CA ASP A 79 -6.11 -13.38 17.62
C ASP A 79 -4.87 -14.30 17.55
N ARG A 80 -5.05 -15.45 16.91
CA ARG A 80 -3.97 -16.39 16.66
C ARG A 80 -2.92 -15.75 15.75
N ALA A 81 -1.67 -16.17 15.86
CA ALA A 81 -0.59 -15.68 15.01
C ALA A 81 -0.80 -15.99 13.51
N LEU A 82 -1.57 -17.03 13.19
CA LEU A 82 -1.87 -17.49 11.84
C LEU A 82 -3.36 -17.80 11.70
N THR A 83 -3.95 -17.40 10.58
CA THR A 83 -5.35 -17.65 10.20
C THR A 83 -5.46 -18.13 8.76
N ASP A 84 -6.47 -18.93 8.47
CA ASP A 84 -6.95 -19.28 7.13
C ASP A 84 -8.35 -18.68 6.84
N GLY A 85 -8.84 -17.85 7.77
CA GLY A 85 -10.13 -17.17 7.68
C GLY A 85 -10.06 -15.86 6.90
N ASP A 86 -11.09 -15.02 7.08
CA ASP A 86 -11.17 -13.71 6.43
C ASP A 86 -10.09 -12.75 6.97
N VAL A 87 -9.22 -12.28 6.08
CA VAL A 87 -8.20 -11.27 6.36
C VAL A 87 -8.56 -9.91 5.77
N VAL A 88 -9.50 -9.88 4.85
CA VAL A 88 -9.90 -8.67 4.11
C VAL A 88 -10.90 -7.83 4.91
N GLY A 89 -11.95 -8.45 5.43
CA GLY A 89 -12.97 -7.75 6.22
C GLY A 89 -12.39 -7.01 7.43
N PRO A 90 -11.57 -7.65 8.28
CA PRO A 90 -10.89 -6.96 9.38
C PRO A 90 -9.98 -5.82 8.93
N ALA A 91 -9.26 -5.96 7.81
CA ALA A 91 -8.43 -4.89 7.25
C ALA A 91 -9.26 -3.69 6.78
N ILE A 92 -10.39 -3.94 6.11
CA ILE A 92 -11.35 -2.91 5.72
C ILE A 92 -11.88 -2.18 6.95
N ALA A 93 -12.23 -2.90 8.00
CA ALA A 93 -12.73 -2.31 9.25
C ALA A 93 -11.67 -1.43 9.95
N ALA A 94 -10.40 -1.86 9.94
CA ALA A 94 -9.30 -1.06 10.47
C ALA A 94 -9.07 0.21 9.65
N GLU A 95 -9.10 0.12 8.32
CA GLU A 95 -9.01 1.28 7.44
C GLU A 95 -10.17 2.26 7.65
N ASP A 96 -11.40 1.77 7.84
CA ASP A 96 -12.56 2.61 8.13
C ASP A 96 -12.41 3.39 9.46
N MET A 97 -11.75 2.77 10.43
CA MET A 97 -11.53 3.36 11.75
C MET A 97 -10.39 4.38 11.74
N PHE A 98 -9.25 4.01 11.19
CA PHE A 98 -8.01 4.79 11.33
C PHE A 98 -7.70 5.66 10.13
N LYS A 99 -8.16 5.30 8.93
CA LYS A 99 -7.88 6.00 7.66
C LYS A 99 -6.38 6.25 7.49
N TYR A 100 -5.58 5.21 7.73
CA TYR A 100 -4.12 5.31 7.74
C TYR A 100 -3.51 5.32 6.35
N SER A 101 -4.27 4.90 5.34
CA SER A 101 -3.75 4.81 3.97
C SER A 101 -3.82 6.13 3.22
N CYS A 102 -2.80 6.39 2.42
CA CYS A 102 -2.79 7.50 1.47
C CYS A 102 -3.54 7.10 0.19
N LEU A 103 -4.84 7.43 0.13
CA LEU A 103 -5.65 7.10 -1.04
C LEU A 103 -5.14 7.82 -2.28
N ASN A 104 -4.67 7.06 -3.26
CA ASN A 104 -4.19 7.56 -4.53
C ASN A 104 -4.73 6.69 -5.69
N PRO A 105 -4.79 7.22 -6.93
CA PRO A 105 -5.41 6.51 -8.05
C PRO A 105 -4.72 5.20 -8.46
N SER A 106 -3.44 5.02 -8.14
CA SER A 106 -2.69 3.81 -8.49
C SER A 106 -2.77 2.70 -7.44
N MET A 107 -3.28 3.00 -6.24
CA MET A 107 -3.23 2.10 -5.09
C MET A 107 -3.83 0.72 -5.37
N GLY A 108 -5.05 0.66 -5.89
CA GLY A 108 -5.69 -0.61 -6.24
C GLY A 108 -4.90 -1.39 -7.30
N ALA A 109 -4.35 -0.71 -8.31
CA ALA A 109 -3.52 -1.34 -9.34
C ALA A 109 -2.21 -1.90 -8.74
N THR A 110 -1.55 -1.17 -7.86
CA THR A 110 -0.34 -1.60 -7.16
C THR A 110 -0.61 -2.86 -6.32
N ILE A 111 -1.65 -2.85 -5.47
CA ILE A 111 -2.01 -4.02 -4.65
C ILE A 111 -2.38 -5.21 -5.55
N ARG A 112 -3.15 -4.98 -6.62
CA ARG A 112 -3.53 -6.04 -7.56
C ARG A 112 -2.33 -6.66 -8.26
N SER A 113 -1.29 -5.88 -8.57
CA SER A 113 -0.07 -6.39 -9.18
C SER A 113 0.62 -7.45 -8.31
N LEU A 114 0.58 -7.29 -6.97
CA LEU A 114 1.14 -8.26 -6.04
C LEU A 114 0.43 -9.62 -6.10
N SER A 115 -0.83 -9.67 -6.54
CA SER A 115 -1.55 -10.93 -6.71
C SER A 115 -0.93 -11.83 -7.79
N ASN A 116 -0.17 -11.28 -8.74
CA ASN A 116 0.52 -12.04 -9.78
C ASN A 116 1.63 -12.94 -9.24
N LEU A 117 2.12 -12.64 -8.03
CA LEU A 117 3.10 -13.48 -7.32
C LEU A 117 2.46 -14.77 -6.80
N SER A 118 1.13 -14.86 -6.78
CA SER A 118 0.37 -15.98 -6.22
C SER A 118 0.84 -16.37 -4.81
N PRO A 119 0.91 -15.42 -3.85
CA PRO A 119 1.39 -15.73 -2.51
C PRO A 119 0.47 -16.73 -1.82
N HIS A 120 1.07 -17.68 -1.09
CA HIS A 120 0.36 -18.63 -0.24
C HIS A 120 0.20 -18.07 1.18
N THR A 121 1.20 -17.33 1.63
CA THR A 121 1.21 -16.70 2.95
C THR A 121 1.32 -15.19 2.79
N LEU A 122 0.45 -14.47 3.51
CA LEU A 122 0.56 -13.04 3.71
C LEU A 122 1.04 -12.81 5.15
N ALA A 123 2.31 -12.38 5.30
CA ALA A 123 2.89 -12.07 6.60
C ALA A 123 2.59 -10.60 6.93
N LEU A 124 1.67 -10.40 7.86
CA LEU A 124 1.18 -9.09 8.27
C LEU A 124 2.05 -8.52 9.39
N MET A 125 2.23 -7.21 9.40
CA MET A 125 2.89 -6.52 10.51
C MET A 125 1.94 -6.37 11.70
N TYR A 126 0.66 -6.12 11.45
CA TYR A 126 -0.36 -5.92 12.47
C TYR A 126 -1.54 -6.87 12.24
N GLY A 127 -1.69 -7.84 13.13
CA GLY A 127 -2.71 -8.87 13.06
C GLY A 127 -2.18 -10.26 12.74
N PRO A 128 -3.06 -11.28 12.66
CA PRO A 128 -2.67 -12.63 12.30
C PRO A 128 -2.23 -12.73 10.85
N SER A 129 -1.10 -13.37 10.58
CA SER A 129 -0.70 -13.71 9.23
C SER A 129 -1.71 -14.66 8.59
N PHE A 130 -1.92 -14.52 7.28
CA PHE A 130 -2.89 -15.32 6.53
C PHE A 130 -2.18 -16.44 5.75
N THR A 131 -2.81 -17.61 5.70
CA THR A 131 -2.40 -18.71 4.82
C THR A 131 -3.59 -19.17 3.97
N GLY A 132 -3.40 -19.24 2.65
CA GLY A 132 -4.46 -19.59 1.72
C GLY A 132 -4.26 -18.96 0.33
N ASP A 133 -5.36 -18.57 -0.31
CA ASP A 133 -5.29 -17.85 -1.59
C ASP A 133 -4.99 -16.35 -1.34
N GLY A 134 -3.72 -16.04 -1.10
CA GLY A 134 -3.27 -14.66 -0.91
C GLY A 134 -3.50 -13.79 -2.14
N ALA A 135 -3.52 -14.38 -3.33
CA ALA A 135 -3.83 -13.63 -4.56
C ALA A 135 -5.30 -13.17 -4.60
N ALA A 136 -6.23 -14.00 -4.15
CA ALA A 136 -7.64 -13.61 -4.02
C ALA A 136 -7.82 -12.52 -2.96
N ALA A 137 -7.16 -12.65 -1.79
CA ALA A 137 -7.19 -11.65 -0.73
C ALA A 137 -6.65 -10.28 -1.21
N LEU A 138 -5.52 -10.27 -1.92
CA LEU A 138 -4.96 -9.05 -2.51
C LEU A 138 -5.91 -8.39 -3.52
N ARG A 139 -6.55 -9.17 -4.40
CA ARG A 139 -7.53 -8.63 -5.34
C ARG A 139 -8.74 -8.02 -4.62
N ALA A 140 -9.26 -8.70 -3.60
CA ALA A 140 -10.40 -8.20 -2.83
C ALA A 140 -10.06 -6.90 -2.07
N LEU A 141 -8.85 -6.81 -1.50
CA LEU A 141 -8.37 -5.58 -0.87
C LEU A 141 -8.20 -4.46 -1.90
N ALA A 142 -7.63 -4.75 -3.07
CA ALA A 142 -7.48 -3.78 -4.17
C ALA A 142 -8.83 -3.22 -4.62
N ASP A 143 -9.85 -4.07 -4.74
CA ASP A 143 -11.20 -3.66 -5.13
C ASP A 143 -11.84 -2.72 -4.08
N ASP A 144 -11.53 -2.91 -2.80
CA ASP A 144 -11.97 -1.98 -1.75
C ASP A 144 -11.31 -0.61 -1.90
N TYR A 145 -10.00 -0.56 -2.10
CA TYR A 145 -9.29 0.70 -2.29
C TYR A 145 -9.72 1.44 -3.57
N ASP A 146 -9.99 0.74 -4.66
CA ASP A 146 -10.55 1.35 -5.89
C ASP A 146 -11.91 2.02 -5.61
N ARG A 147 -12.78 1.39 -4.80
CA ARG A 147 -14.05 2.00 -4.38
C ARG A 147 -13.83 3.24 -3.52
N ARG A 148 -12.88 3.22 -2.58
CA ARG A 148 -12.55 4.35 -1.71
C ARG A 148 -12.06 5.54 -2.53
N VAL A 149 -11.09 5.32 -3.42
CA VAL A 149 -10.55 6.36 -4.30
C VAL A 149 -11.66 6.95 -5.17
N SER A 150 -12.51 6.14 -5.79
CA SER A 150 -13.64 6.60 -6.60
C SER A 150 -14.64 7.43 -5.80
N SER A 151 -14.89 7.05 -4.54
CA SER A 151 -15.76 7.79 -3.63
C SER A 151 -15.17 9.17 -3.29
N GLU A 152 -13.88 9.24 -2.96
CA GLU A 152 -13.21 10.51 -2.64
C GLU A 152 -13.18 11.45 -3.86
N VAL A 153 -12.83 10.96 -5.03
CA VAL A 153 -12.87 11.75 -6.28
C VAL A 153 -14.29 12.30 -6.52
N SER A 154 -15.32 11.47 -6.32
CA SER A 154 -16.71 11.89 -6.48
C SER A 154 -17.14 12.96 -5.47
N LYS A 155 -16.64 12.91 -4.23
CA LYS A 155 -16.88 13.95 -3.20
C LYS A 155 -16.22 15.26 -3.61
N VAL A 156 -14.97 15.23 -4.03
CA VAL A 156 -14.24 16.42 -4.50
C VAL A 156 -14.94 17.07 -5.68
N LEU A 157 -15.32 16.28 -6.71
CA LEU A 157 -16.02 16.79 -7.87
C LEU A 157 -17.36 17.46 -7.52
N ARG A 158 -18.15 16.86 -6.61
CA ARG A 158 -19.40 17.45 -6.11
C ARG A 158 -19.15 18.77 -5.36
N SER A 159 -18.11 18.82 -4.55
CA SER A 159 -17.74 20.04 -3.81
C SER A 159 -17.34 21.16 -4.75
N VAL A 160 -16.51 20.86 -5.76
CA VAL A 160 -16.09 21.83 -6.78
C VAL A 160 -17.31 22.32 -7.58
N ALA A 161 -18.19 21.41 -8.03
CA ALA A 161 -19.40 21.80 -8.75
C ALA A 161 -20.33 22.69 -7.91
N ALA A 162 -20.51 22.40 -6.64
CA ALA A 162 -21.29 23.22 -5.72
C ALA A 162 -20.64 24.60 -5.52
N GLY A 163 -19.31 24.67 -5.38
CA GLY A 163 -18.57 25.93 -5.27
C GLY A 163 -18.67 26.79 -6.54
N VAL A 164 -18.62 26.17 -7.71
CA VAL A 164 -18.82 26.86 -9.00
C VAL A 164 -20.25 27.42 -9.13
N ILE A 165 -21.26 26.65 -8.74
CA ILE A 165 -22.64 27.10 -8.75
C ILE A 165 -22.83 28.30 -7.80
N TRP A 166 -22.21 28.29 -6.62
CA TRP A 166 -22.27 29.40 -5.67
C TRP A 166 -21.59 30.67 -6.22
N SER A 167 -20.45 30.53 -6.87
CA SER A 167 -19.73 31.63 -7.52
C SER A 167 -20.55 32.29 -8.67
N MET A 168 -21.23 31.47 -9.48
CA MET A 168 -22.08 31.96 -10.56
C MET A 168 -23.36 32.64 -10.04
N SER A 169 -23.93 32.15 -8.93
CA SER A 169 -25.09 32.76 -8.31
C SER A 169 -24.78 34.07 -7.62
N ALA A 170 -23.57 34.23 -7.08
CA ALA A 170 -23.13 35.50 -6.46
C ALA A 170 -22.78 36.60 -7.49
N CYS A 171 -22.52 36.22 -8.74
CA CYS A 171 -22.22 37.17 -9.83
C CYS A 171 -23.49 37.70 -10.56
N GLY A 172 -24.65 37.15 -10.24
CA GLY A 172 -25.90 37.45 -10.95
C GLY A 172 -26.89 38.26 -10.14
N THR A 173 -26.53 39.48 -9.61
CA THR A 173 -27.51 40.56 -9.34
C THR A 173 -26.78 41.82 -8.86
N LYS A 174 -26.25 42.57 -9.78
CA LYS A 174 -26.21 44.05 -9.66
C LYS A 174 -26.60 44.64 -11.00
N ARG A 175 -27.88 44.71 -11.29
CA ARG A 175 -28.42 45.73 -12.11
C ARG A 175 -29.01 46.78 -11.16
N THR A 176 -28.32 47.88 -11.04
CA THR A 176 -28.82 49.10 -10.41
C THR A 176 -29.53 49.90 -11.49
N LEU A 177 -30.70 50.33 -11.18
CA LEU A 177 -31.42 51.46 -11.83
C LEU A 177 -30.65 52.75 -11.69
#